data_44480041cd5323bb9e26d6cbc0d0f7db
#
_entry.id   44480041cd5323bb9e26d6cbc0d0f7db
#
_cell.length_a   1.000
_cell.length_b   1.000
_cell.length_c   1.000
_cell.angle_alpha   90.00
_cell.angle_beta   90.00
_cell.angle_gamma   90.00
#
_symmetry.space_group_name_H-M   'P 1'
#
loop_
_entity.id
_entity.type
_entity.pdbx_description
1 polymer ?
#
loop_
_entity_poly.entity_id
_entity_poly.type
_entity_poly.pdbx_seq_one_letter_code
_entity_poly.pdbx_strand_id
1 'polypeptide(L)'
;MPNFRTTEMNEKIFYTSDELLEIFKEQHRLCSPLDPIADETFVLRRETKIWELSDAQDLVPWYEYADFLNLEFRIEVPQSKWKTILKPDDKQTLGDLCDFLSTVAKREIIKPVKRLGRECLTAAIFLTLKRNLKDKGVNVQVLRPSTSIEEFLDINENFSPLIEEVTLTGVKTFDKLEYGKLQTERRFKYWLDKIFPTWVYKRQIKTGDIQTFRDLVEKIMDDEKLGITAHLQ
;
A
#
# COMPACT_ATOMS: atom_id res chain seq x y z
N MET A 1 8.48 -29.19 18.64
CA MET A 1 8.02 -27.96 17.98
C MET A 1 7.56 -27.00 19.07
N PRO A 2 8.17 -25.84 19.28
CA PRO A 2 7.72 -24.91 20.31
C PRO A 2 6.41 -24.23 19.84
N ASN A 3 5.38 -24.34 20.66
CA ASN A 3 4.11 -23.65 20.52
C ASN A 3 4.34 -22.13 20.69
N PHE A 4 4.38 -21.38 19.60
CA PHE A 4 4.30 -19.92 19.63
C PHE A 4 2.83 -19.50 19.80
N ARG A 5 2.30 -19.65 21.01
CA ARG A 5 1.08 -18.96 21.44
C ARG A 5 1.49 -17.82 22.35
N THR A 6 1.57 -16.63 21.80
CA THR A 6 1.23 -15.37 22.46
C THR A 6 0.88 -14.38 21.36
N THR A 7 -0.36 -14.41 20.93
CA THR A 7 -0.97 -13.29 20.23
C THR A 7 -1.26 -12.24 21.31
N GLU A 8 -0.23 -11.52 21.76
CA GLU A 8 -0.46 -10.22 22.37
C GLU A 8 -1.12 -9.38 21.27
N MET A 9 -2.41 -9.06 21.46
CA MET A 9 -3.10 -8.16 20.55
C MET A 9 -2.37 -6.83 20.63
N ASN A 10 -1.77 -6.42 19.49
CA ASN A 10 -1.16 -5.10 19.38
C ASN A 10 -2.23 -4.04 19.69
N GLU A 11 -1.83 -3.04 20.44
CA GLU A 11 -2.65 -1.87 20.69
C GLU A 11 -2.99 -1.21 19.37
N LYS A 12 -4.24 -0.75 19.22
CA LYS A 12 -4.72 -0.09 18.00
C LYS A 12 -5.11 1.34 18.30
N ILE A 13 -4.64 2.26 17.51
CA ILE A 13 -5.02 3.68 17.58
C ILE A 13 -5.73 4.11 16.30
N PHE A 14 -6.64 5.07 16.42
CA PHE A 14 -7.30 5.64 15.24
C PHE A 14 -6.31 6.44 14.41
N TYR A 15 -6.48 6.41 13.09
CA TYR A 15 -5.85 7.37 12.21
C TYR A 15 -6.45 8.76 12.44
N THR A 16 -5.66 9.79 12.29
CA THR A 16 -6.18 11.16 12.13
C THR A 16 -6.62 11.38 10.68
N SER A 17 -7.49 12.36 10.46
CA SER A 17 -7.95 12.72 9.10
C SER A 17 -6.80 13.20 8.21
N ASP A 18 -5.80 13.88 8.78
CA ASP A 18 -4.63 14.36 8.03
C ASP A 18 -3.70 13.19 7.65
N GLU A 19 -3.48 12.21 8.53
CA GLU A 19 -2.74 10.99 8.20
C GLU A 19 -3.40 10.23 7.05
N LEU A 20 -4.72 10.12 7.06
CA LEU A 20 -5.47 9.46 5.98
C LEU A 20 -5.33 10.22 4.66
N LEU A 21 -5.38 11.55 4.68
CA LEU A 21 -5.15 12.35 3.49
C LEU A 21 -3.74 12.13 2.91
N GLU A 22 -2.72 12.06 3.76
CA GLU A 22 -1.35 11.77 3.30
C GLU A 22 -1.22 10.34 2.75
N ILE A 23 -1.93 9.36 3.31
CA ILE A 23 -2.00 7.99 2.78
C ILE A 23 -2.57 8.01 1.36
N PHE A 24 -3.71 8.65 1.12
CA PHE A 24 -4.30 8.75 -0.23
C PHE A 24 -3.38 9.47 -1.23
N LYS A 25 -2.71 10.54 -0.79
CA LYS A 25 -1.72 11.24 -1.63
C LYS A 25 -0.54 10.33 -1.98
N GLU A 26 -0.05 9.57 -1.02
CA GLU A 26 1.08 8.66 -1.24
C GLU A 26 0.71 7.50 -2.15
N GLN A 27 -0.48 6.93 -2.01
CA GLN A 27 -1.01 5.92 -2.92
C GLN A 27 -1.12 6.45 -4.34
N HIS A 28 -1.71 7.64 -4.49
CA HIS A 28 -1.80 8.30 -5.80
C HIS A 28 -0.41 8.51 -6.41
N ARG A 29 0.53 9.06 -5.66
CA ARG A 29 1.89 9.32 -6.10
C ARG A 29 2.63 8.04 -6.55
N LEU A 30 2.40 6.91 -5.89
CA LEU A 30 3.06 5.65 -6.21
C LEU A 30 2.37 4.88 -7.35
N CYS A 31 1.05 4.93 -7.43
CA CYS A 31 0.29 4.13 -8.39
C CYS A 31 0.09 4.83 -9.74
N SER A 32 -0.17 6.14 -9.77
CA SER A 32 -0.48 6.86 -11.00
C SER A 32 0.58 6.76 -12.10
N PRO A 33 1.91 6.77 -11.81
CA PRO A 33 2.92 6.60 -12.87
C PRO A 33 2.90 5.21 -13.53
N LEU A 34 2.24 4.24 -12.91
CA LEU A 34 2.13 2.86 -13.40
C LEU A 34 0.81 2.59 -14.12
N ASP A 35 -0.16 3.48 -13.98
CA ASP A 35 -1.46 3.39 -14.62
C ASP A 35 -1.52 4.38 -15.81
N PRO A 36 -1.67 3.91 -17.05
CA PRO A 36 -1.70 4.77 -18.22
C PRO A 36 -2.97 5.64 -18.34
N ILE A 37 -3.99 5.37 -17.53
CA ILE A 37 -5.26 6.12 -17.51
C ILE A 37 -5.26 7.17 -16.40
N ALA A 38 -4.56 6.91 -15.28
CA ALA A 38 -4.50 7.82 -14.15
C ALA A 38 -3.76 9.13 -14.49
N ASP A 39 -4.20 10.24 -13.90
CA ASP A 39 -3.51 11.54 -14.03
C ASP A 39 -2.45 11.70 -12.93
N GLU A 40 -1.19 11.37 -13.25
CA GLU A 40 -0.06 11.52 -12.31
C GLU A 40 0.22 12.97 -11.88
N THR A 41 -0.31 13.95 -12.62
CA THR A 41 -0.11 15.39 -12.33
C THR A 41 -1.18 15.95 -11.41
N PHE A 42 -2.25 15.20 -11.16
CA PHE A 42 -3.35 15.65 -10.31
C PHE A 42 -2.93 15.73 -8.85
N VAL A 43 -3.23 16.86 -8.20
CA VAL A 43 -2.85 17.11 -6.80
C VAL A 43 -4.05 16.90 -5.88
N LEU A 44 -4.05 15.79 -5.14
CA LEU A 44 -5.08 15.51 -4.15
C LEU A 44 -5.05 16.50 -2.99
N ARG A 45 -6.24 17.00 -2.61
CA ARG A 45 -6.45 17.92 -1.50
C ARG A 45 -7.71 17.54 -0.72
N ARG A 46 -7.91 18.10 0.45
CA ARG A 46 -9.15 17.86 1.22
C ARG A 46 -10.42 18.23 0.44
N GLU A 47 -10.34 19.30 -0.36
CA GLU A 47 -11.46 19.83 -1.17
C GLU A 47 -11.71 19.04 -2.46
N THR A 48 -10.77 18.12 -2.85
CA THR A 48 -10.93 17.26 -4.03
C THR A 48 -12.24 16.50 -3.94
N LYS A 49 -13.09 16.64 -4.94
CA LYS A 49 -14.38 15.93 -5.01
C LYS A 49 -14.16 14.44 -5.25
N ILE A 50 -15.09 13.61 -4.77
CA ILE A 50 -14.99 12.15 -4.97
C ILE A 50 -14.97 11.79 -6.46
N TRP A 51 -15.69 12.52 -7.32
CA TRP A 51 -15.65 12.27 -8.76
C TRP A 51 -14.28 12.64 -9.37
N GLU A 52 -13.62 13.74 -8.90
CA GLU A 52 -12.28 14.13 -9.34
C GLU A 52 -11.23 13.09 -8.90
N LEU A 53 -11.35 12.57 -7.69
CA LEU A 53 -10.52 11.48 -7.19
C LEU A 53 -10.69 10.22 -8.06
N SER A 54 -11.95 9.89 -8.37
CA SER A 54 -12.29 8.73 -9.19
C SER A 54 -11.72 8.85 -10.60
N ASP A 55 -11.82 10.02 -11.20
CA ASP A 55 -11.31 10.30 -12.54
C ASP A 55 -9.76 10.29 -12.57
N ALA A 56 -9.14 10.94 -11.57
CA ALA A 56 -7.67 11.02 -11.48
C ALA A 56 -6.98 9.68 -11.21
N GLN A 57 -7.67 8.71 -10.62
CA GLN A 57 -7.12 7.40 -10.24
C GLN A 57 -7.75 6.22 -11.01
N ASP A 58 -8.61 6.48 -12.00
CA ASP A 58 -9.39 5.43 -12.69
C ASP A 58 -10.07 4.45 -11.73
N LEU A 59 -10.73 5.00 -10.69
CA LEU A 59 -11.32 4.16 -9.65
C LEU A 59 -12.52 3.37 -10.18
N VAL A 60 -12.66 2.16 -9.66
CA VAL A 60 -13.84 1.32 -9.82
C VAL A 60 -15.12 2.03 -9.33
N PRO A 61 -16.32 1.57 -9.72
CA PRO A 61 -17.59 2.11 -9.21
C PRO A 61 -17.62 2.21 -7.68
N TRP A 62 -18.31 3.22 -7.14
CA TRP A 62 -18.32 3.56 -5.71
C TRP A 62 -18.58 2.38 -4.77
N TYR A 63 -19.40 1.40 -5.15
CA TYR A 63 -19.74 0.24 -4.34
C TYR A 63 -18.58 -0.77 -4.25
N GLU A 64 -17.82 -0.95 -5.34
CA GLU A 64 -16.59 -1.76 -5.34
C GLU A 64 -15.46 -1.02 -4.59
N TYR A 65 -15.37 0.30 -4.76
CA TYR A 65 -14.43 1.12 -4.01
C TYR A 65 -14.70 1.08 -2.49
N ALA A 66 -15.98 1.06 -2.09
CA ALA A 66 -16.39 0.88 -0.70
C ALA A 66 -15.92 -0.48 -0.12
N ASP A 67 -16.05 -1.56 -0.91
CA ASP A 67 -15.56 -2.87 -0.50
C ASP A 67 -14.03 -2.91 -0.41
N PHE A 68 -13.35 -2.23 -1.34
CA PHE A 68 -11.91 -2.04 -1.29
C PHE A 68 -11.47 -1.31 -0.01
N LEU A 69 -12.10 -0.18 0.35
CA LEU A 69 -11.82 0.57 1.57
C LEU A 69 -12.07 -0.27 2.84
N ASN A 70 -13.13 -1.08 2.85
CA ASN A 70 -13.38 -2.01 3.95
C ASN A 70 -12.22 -3.00 4.13
N LEU A 71 -11.72 -3.56 3.03
CA LEU A 71 -10.61 -4.51 3.03
C LEU A 71 -9.29 -3.83 3.44
N GLU A 72 -8.99 -2.69 2.84
CA GLU A 72 -7.75 -1.96 3.06
C GLU A 72 -7.59 -1.55 4.53
N PHE A 73 -8.61 -0.89 5.09
CA PHE A 73 -8.59 -0.40 6.48
C PHE A 73 -9.05 -1.44 7.51
N ARG A 74 -9.41 -2.67 7.09
CA ARG A 74 -9.90 -3.76 7.94
C ARG A 74 -11.09 -3.32 8.81
N ILE A 75 -12.08 -2.69 8.16
CA ILE A 75 -13.31 -2.18 8.77
C ILE A 75 -14.52 -2.86 8.14
N GLU A 76 -15.65 -2.84 8.85
CA GLU A 76 -16.92 -3.42 8.38
C GLU A 76 -17.99 -2.33 8.34
N VAL A 77 -17.92 -1.49 7.31
CA VAL A 77 -18.88 -0.42 7.09
C VAL A 77 -19.90 -0.88 6.03
N PRO A 78 -21.21 -0.84 6.31
CA PRO A 78 -22.22 -1.30 5.37
C PRO A 78 -22.30 -0.37 4.13
N GLN A 79 -22.65 -0.95 2.98
CA GLN A 79 -22.79 -0.24 1.69
C GLN A 79 -23.73 0.99 1.78
N SER A 80 -24.81 0.90 2.59
CA SER A 80 -25.72 2.02 2.79
C SER A 80 -25.04 3.24 3.42
N LYS A 81 -24.10 3.01 4.34
CA LYS A 81 -23.31 4.09 4.96
C LYS A 81 -22.29 4.64 3.96
N TRP A 82 -21.58 3.77 3.24
CA TRP A 82 -20.65 4.19 2.19
C TRP A 82 -21.32 5.05 1.13
N LYS A 83 -22.55 4.70 0.73
CA LYS A 83 -23.33 5.52 -0.19
C LYS A 83 -23.51 6.97 0.29
N THR A 84 -23.67 7.19 1.59
CA THR A 84 -23.82 8.56 2.14
C THR A 84 -22.49 9.34 2.19
N ILE A 85 -21.36 8.64 2.20
CA ILE A 85 -20.02 9.24 2.23
C ILE A 85 -19.49 9.50 0.82
N LEU A 86 -19.78 8.60 -0.13
CA LEU A 86 -19.23 8.65 -1.49
C LEU A 86 -20.17 9.28 -2.51
N LYS A 87 -21.46 9.49 -2.15
CA LYS A 87 -22.48 10.02 -3.06
C LYS A 87 -23.34 11.13 -2.39
N PRO A 88 -23.78 12.14 -3.16
CA PRO A 88 -23.39 12.37 -4.56
C PRO A 88 -21.91 12.80 -4.63
N ASP A 89 -21.20 12.24 -5.59
CA ASP A 89 -19.75 12.39 -5.72
C ASP A 89 -19.29 13.79 -6.14
N ASP A 90 -20.17 14.60 -6.70
CA ASP A 90 -19.98 16.02 -7.01
C ASP A 90 -20.06 16.93 -5.76
N LYS A 91 -20.57 16.41 -4.64
CA LYS A 91 -20.70 17.15 -3.37
C LYS A 91 -19.73 16.68 -2.31
N GLN A 92 -19.58 15.36 -2.18
CA GLN A 92 -18.65 14.75 -1.21
C GLN A 92 -17.20 15.02 -1.60
N THR A 93 -16.33 15.17 -0.61
CA THR A 93 -14.91 15.46 -0.78
C THR A 93 -14.02 14.36 -0.21
N LEU A 94 -12.77 14.33 -0.63
CA LEU A 94 -11.74 13.48 -0.02
C LEU A 94 -11.57 13.78 1.47
N GLY A 95 -11.73 15.06 1.86
CA GLY A 95 -11.74 15.48 3.27
C GLY A 95 -12.87 14.82 4.05
N ASP A 96 -14.10 14.80 3.52
CA ASP A 96 -15.24 14.13 4.16
C ASP A 96 -15.01 12.63 4.33
N LEU A 97 -14.38 11.99 3.33
CA LEU A 97 -13.98 10.59 3.39
C LEU A 97 -12.93 10.35 4.48
N CYS A 98 -11.88 11.18 4.54
CA CYS A 98 -10.84 11.10 5.57
C CYS A 98 -11.41 11.33 6.98
N ASP A 99 -12.30 12.32 7.15
CA ASP A 99 -12.95 12.59 8.43
C ASP A 99 -13.80 11.42 8.88
N PHE A 100 -14.53 10.78 7.97
CA PHE A 100 -15.28 9.57 8.29
C PHE A 100 -14.36 8.40 8.65
N LEU A 101 -13.34 8.11 7.85
CA LEU A 101 -12.41 7.01 8.10
C LEU A 101 -11.68 7.19 9.43
N SER A 102 -11.35 8.42 9.85
CA SER A 102 -10.71 8.68 11.14
C SER A 102 -11.55 8.24 12.34
N THR A 103 -12.86 8.05 12.16
CA THR A 103 -13.76 7.58 13.20
C THR A 103 -13.84 6.04 13.29
N VAL A 104 -13.42 5.33 12.26
CA VAL A 104 -13.61 3.85 12.17
C VAL A 104 -12.31 3.10 11.90
N ALA A 105 -11.36 3.68 11.18
CA ALA A 105 -10.11 3.03 10.79
C ALA A 105 -9.05 3.14 11.89
N LYS A 106 -8.34 2.02 12.15
CA LYS A 106 -7.32 1.94 13.20
C LYS A 106 -6.05 1.30 12.64
N ARG A 107 -4.90 1.83 13.05
CA ARG A 107 -3.60 1.20 12.83
C ARG A 107 -3.11 0.46 14.08
N GLU A 108 -2.30 -0.56 13.87
CA GLU A 108 -1.63 -1.28 14.94
C GLU A 108 -0.36 -0.53 15.37
N ILE A 109 -0.12 -0.47 16.68
CA ILE A 109 1.18 -0.08 17.22
C ILE A 109 2.08 -1.32 17.20
N ILE A 110 3.14 -1.27 16.41
CA ILE A 110 4.07 -2.40 16.29
C ILE A 110 5.03 -2.38 17.48
N LYS A 111 4.90 -3.36 18.37
CA LYS A 111 5.80 -3.53 19.52
C LYS A 111 6.96 -4.47 19.18
N PRO A 112 8.20 -4.18 19.64
CA PRO A 112 9.32 -5.05 19.38
C PRO A 112 9.07 -6.50 19.84
N VAL A 113 9.52 -7.46 19.02
CA VAL A 113 9.48 -8.89 19.40
C VAL A 113 10.80 -9.31 20.04
N LYS A 114 10.74 -10.19 21.05
CA LYS A 114 11.95 -10.76 21.66
C LYS A 114 12.52 -11.86 20.77
N ARG A 115 13.77 -11.70 20.33
CA ARG A 115 14.54 -12.71 19.62
C ARG A 115 15.89 -12.90 20.30
N LEU A 116 16.22 -14.14 20.66
CA LEU A 116 17.47 -14.49 21.34
C LEU A 116 17.74 -13.59 22.59
N GLY A 117 16.68 -13.26 23.33
CA GLY A 117 16.76 -12.42 24.52
C GLY A 117 16.88 -10.90 24.27
N ARG A 118 16.89 -10.46 23.02
CA ARG A 118 16.94 -9.04 22.62
C ARG A 118 15.64 -8.60 21.96
N GLU A 119 15.22 -7.37 22.19
CA GLU A 119 14.09 -6.75 21.49
C GLU A 119 14.51 -6.36 20.06
N CYS A 120 13.64 -6.66 19.11
CA CYS A 120 13.91 -6.43 17.69
C CYS A 120 12.66 -5.84 17.01
N LEU A 121 12.68 -4.53 16.75
CA LEU A 121 11.58 -3.83 16.07
C LEU A 121 11.53 -4.18 14.59
N THR A 122 12.68 -4.27 13.90
CA THR A 122 12.73 -4.67 12.49
C THR A 122 12.09 -6.05 12.23
N ALA A 123 12.32 -6.99 13.15
CA ALA A 123 11.66 -8.29 13.06
C ALA A 123 10.15 -8.18 13.28
N ALA A 124 9.70 -7.32 14.19
CA ALA A 124 8.28 -7.09 14.43
C ALA A 124 7.60 -6.48 13.20
N ILE A 125 8.17 -5.43 12.60
CA ILE A 125 7.67 -4.79 11.38
C ILE A 125 7.58 -5.81 10.24
N PHE A 126 8.65 -6.58 9.99
CA PHE A 126 8.63 -7.61 8.94
C PHE A 126 7.54 -8.67 9.16
N LEU A 127 7.38 -9.15 10.40
CA LEU A 127 6.37 -10.16 10.72
C LEU A 127 4.95 -9.60 10.59
N THR A 128 4.73 -8.35 10.98
CA THR A 128 3.46 -7.65 10.82
C THR A 128 3.13 -7.50 9.33
N LEU A 129 4.05 -6.98 8.53
CA LEU A 129 3.88 -6.86 7.07
C LEU A 129 3.58 -8.22 6.43
N LYS A 130 4.35 -9.26 6.78
CA LYS A 130 4.14 -10.62 6.28
C LYS A 130 2.77 -11.19 6.64
N ARG A 131 2.29 -10.97 7.87
CA ARG A 131 0.94 -11.36 8.32
C ARG A 131 -0.12 -10.62 7.51
N ASN A 132 0.01 -9.30 7.41
CA ASN A 132 -0.97 -8.45 6.74
C ASN A 132 -1.10 -8.79 5.24
N LEU A 133 0.02 -9.03 4.55
CA LEU A 133 0.02 -9.50 3.17
C LEU A 133 -0.67 -10.87 3.03
N LYS A 134 -0.43 -11.78 3.98
CA LYS A 134 -1.11 -13.08 4.00
C LYS A 134 -2.63 -12.93 4.17
N ASP A 135 -3.06 -12.03 5.04
CA ASP A 135 -4.48 -11.76 5.30
C ASP A 135 -5.18 -11.17 4.06
N LYS A 136 -4.42 -10.50 3.18
CA LYS A 136 -4.87 -10.02 1.85
C LYS A 136 -4.73 -11.08 0.74
N GLY A 137 -4.45 -12.34 1.09
CA GLY A 137 -4.39 -13.46 0.14
C GLY A 137 -3.05 -13.67 -0.56
N VAL A 138 -2.03 -12.88 -0.25
CA VAL A 138 -0.70 -13.01 -0.84
C VAL A 138 0.00 -14.28 -0.34
N ASN A 139 0.64 -15.03 -1.25
CA ASN A 139 1.46 -16.17 -0.88
C ASN A 139 2.80 -15.72 -0.27
N VAL A 140 2.88 -15.75 1.05
CA VAL A 140 4.06 -15.32 1.81
C VAL A 140 4.95 -16.45 2.32
N GLN A 141 4.75 -17.70 1.87
CA GLN A 141 5.51 -18.86 2.38
C GLN A 141 7.02 -18.70 2.19
N VAL A 142 7.43 -18.21 1.02
CA VAL A 142 8.83 -18.00 0.67
C VAL A 142 9.35 -16.60 1.03
N LEU A 143 8.48 -15.71 1.51
CA LEU A 143 8.84 -14.33 1.81
C LEU A 143 9.83 -14.27 2.97
N ARG A 144 10.99 -13.66 2.72
CA ARG A 144 12.10 -13.45 3.65
C ARG A 144 12.55 -11.98 3.61
N PRO A 145 13.26 -11.48 4.62
CA PRO A 145 13.84 -10.14 4.57
C PRO A 145 14.75 -9.89 3.37
N SER A 146 15.40 -10.92 2.84
CA SER A 146 16.26 -10.85 1.64
C SER A 146 15.51 -11.04 0.32
N THR A 147 14.19 -11.22 0.33
CA THR A 147 13.39 -11.32 -0.91
C THR A 147 13.44 -9.99 -1.65
N SER A 148 13.71 -10.03 -2.95
CA SER A 148 13.66 -8.87 -3.83
C SER A 148 12.24 -8.32 -3.92
N ILE A 149 12.07 -7.00 -3.76
CA ILE A 149 10.77 -6.36 -3.92
C ILE A 149 10.37 -6.34 -5.39
N GLU A 150 11.29 -6.06 -6.30
CA GLU A 150 11.02 -6.06 -7.73
C GLU A 150 10.50 -7.43 -8.19
N GLU A 151 11.15 -8.54 -7.78
CA GLU A 151 10.69 -9.90 -8.08
C GLU A 151 9.32 -10.21 -7.44
N PHE A 152 9.08 -9.70 -6.24
CA PHE A 152 7.81 -9.87 -5.56
C PHE A 152 6.67 -9.12 -6.28
N LEU A 153 6.93 -7.92 -6.78
CA LEU A 153 5.99 -7.09 -7.53
C LEU A 153 5.77 -7.57 -8.98
N ASP A 154 6.68 -8.38 -9.54
CA ASP A 154 6.49 -9.01 -10.85
C ASP A 154 5.29 -9.96 -10.89
N ILE A 155 4.81 -10.37 -9.74
CA ILE A 155 3.54 -11.08 -9.57
C ILE A 155 2.46 -10.03 -9.40
N ASN A 156 1.65 -9.77 -10.44
CA ASN A 156 0.65 -8.70 -10.47
C ASN A 156 -0.27 -8.64 -9.23
N GLU A 157 -0.61 -9.81 -8.67
CA GLU A 157 -1.47 -9.94 -7.49
C GLU A 157 -0.83 -9.41 -6.20
N ASN A 158 0.49 -9.18 -6.19
CA ASN A 158 1.21 -8.71 -5.01
C ASN A 158 1.34 -7.18 -4.95
N PHE A 159 1.12 -6.48 -6.07
CA PHE A 159 1.36 -5.03 -6.16
C PHE A 159 0.45 -4.24 -5.22
N SER A 160 -0.86 -4.33 -5.43
CA SER A 160 -1.84 -3.58 -4.61
C SER A 160 -1.71 -3.89 -3.12
N PRO A 161 -1.69 -5.18 -2.68
CA PRO A 161 -1.51 -5.48 -1.27
C PRO A 161 -0.23 -4.93 -0.64
N LEU A 162 0.89 -4.91 -1.37
CA LEU A 162 2.14 -4.35 -0.83
C LEU A 162 2.07 -2.84 -0.70
N ILE A 163 1.61 -2.13 -1.74
CA ILE A 163 1.52 -0.67 -1.71
C ILE A 163 0.55 -0.20 -0.63
N GLU A 164 -0.61 -0.82 -0.49
CA GLU A 164 -1.57 -0.55 0.58
C GLU A 164 -0.92 -0.71 1.97
N GLU A 165 -0.28 -1.85 2.25
CA GLU A 165 0.34 -2.08 3.56
C GLU A 165 1.47 -1.12 3.87
N VAL A 166 2.23 -0.73 2.87
CA VAL A 166 3.35 0.21 3.03
C VAL A 166 2.84 1.64 3.26
N THR A 167 1.85 2.09 2.50
CA THR A 167 1.27 3.44 2.64
C THR A 167 0.50 3.62 3.94
N LEU A 168 -0.16 2.55 4.44
CA LEU A 168 -0.84 2.54 5.73
C LEU A 168 0.10 2.75 6.93
N THR A 169 1.41 2.58 6.76
CA THR A 169 2.39 2.96 7.79
C THR A 169 2.51 4.47 7.97
N GLY A 170 2.08 5.26 6.99
CA GLY A 170 2.27 6.72 6.95
C GLY A 170 3.69 7.15 6.55
N VAL A 171 4.56 6.20 6.24
CA VAL A 171 5.97 6.44 5.88
C VAL A 171 6.14 6.51 4.36
N LYS A 172 6.87 7.51 3.88
CA LYS A 172 7.29 7.59 2.47
C LYS A 172 8.45 6.65 2.22
N THR A 173 8.15 5.41 1.82
CA THR A 173 9.14 4.34 1.66
C THR A 173 9.80 4.36 0.30
N PHE A 174 9.02 4.48 -0.78
CA PHE A 174 9.55 4.52 -2.15
C PHE A 174 9.64 5.96 -2.64
N ASP A 175 10.78 6.35 -3.21
CA ASP A 175 10.92 7.66 -3.84
C ASP A 175 10.06 7.74 -5.10
N LYS A 176 10.10 6.69 -5.94
CA LYS A 176 9.27 6.55 -7.13
C LYS A 176 9.13 5.07 -7.48
N LEU A 177 7.97 4.72 -8.02
CA LEU A 177 7.76 3.47 -8.74
C LEU A 177 7.65 3.77 -10.23
N GLU A 178 8.35 3.02 -11.06
CA GLU A 178 8.29 3.18 -12.51
C GLU A 178 8.48 1.85 -13.22
N TYR A 179 7.96 1.75 -14.43
CA TYR A 179 8.26 0.61 -15.26
C TYR A 179 9.70 0.65 -15.76
N GLY A 180 10.44 -0.42 -15.51
CA GLY A 180 11.76 -0.62 -16.08
C GLY A 180 11.71 -0.56 -17.61
N LYS A 181 12.81 -0.13 -18.23
CA LYS A 181 12.95 -0.18 -19.69
C LYS A 181 12.75 -1.63 -20.13
N LEU A 182 11.89 -1.86 -21.13
CA LEU A 182 11.77 -3.16 -21.78
C LEU A 182 13.16 -3.67 -22.11
N GLN A 183 13.61 -4.72 -21.42
CA GLN A 183 14.77 -5.46 -21.87
C GLN A 183 14.35 -6.14 -23.18
N THR A 184 14.62 -5.45 -24.29
CA THR A 184 14.59 -6.06 -25.60
C THR A 184 15.73 -7.07 -25.65
N GLU A 185 15.48 -8.28 -25.18
CA GLU A 185 16.33 -9.41 -25.54
C GLU A 185 16.33 -9.54 -27.04
N ARG A 186 17.48 -9.26 -27.59
CA ARG A 186 17.74 -9.05 -28.99
C ARG A 186 17.36 -10.25 -29.85
N ARG A 187 16.77 -9.97 -31.00
CA ARG A 187 16.77 -10.70 -32.27
C ARG A 187 15.81 -11.87 -32.49
N PHE A 188 15.31 -12.59 -31.52
CA PHE A 188 14.40 -13.71 -31.81
C PHE A 188 12.91 -13.36 -31.71
N LYS A 189 12.58 -12.22 -31.13
CA LYS A 189 11.23 -11.81 -30.78
C LYS A 189 10.40 -11.21 -31.93
N TYR A 190 11.05 -10.59 -32.93
CA TYR A 190 10.36 -9.92 -34.05
C TYR A 190 9.45 -10.82 -34.89
N TRP A 191 9.74 -12.11 -34.91
CA TRP A 191 8.95 -13.08 -35.68
C TRP A 191 7.73 -13.57 -34.88
N LEU A 192 7.87 -13.76 -33.58
CA LEU A 192 6.78 -14.22 -32.70
C LEU A 192 5.74 -13.12 -32.42
N ASP A 193 6.16 -11.86 -32.34
CA ASP A 193 5.27 -10.70 -32.14
C ASP A 193 4.28 -10.49 -33.30
N LYS A 194 4.61 -10.98 -34.51
CA LYS A 194 3.70 -10.96 -35.65
C LYS A 194 2.62 -12.03 -35.60
N ILE A 195 2.86 -13.13 -34.89
CA ILE A 195 1.94 -14.28 -34.82
C ILE A 195 1.08 -14.24 -33.55
N PHE A 196 1.60 -13.65 -32.46
CA PHE A 196 0.91 -13.54 -31.18
C PHE A 196 1.00 -12.11 -30.60
N PRO A 197 0.15 -11.18 -31.09
CA PRO A 197 0.18 -9.77 -30.65
C PRO A 197 -0.22 -9.55 -29.18
N THR A 198 -0.53 -10.61 -28.44
CA THR A 198 -1.04 -10.53 -27.04
C THR A 198 -0.02 -10.99 -26.01
N TRP A 199 1.23 -11.17 -26.33
CA TRP A 199 2.25 -11.41 -25.30
C TRP A 199 2.50 -10.12 -24.56
N VAL A 200 1.82 -10.00 -23.42
CA VAL A 200 2.00 -8.95 -22.43
C VAL A 200 3.48 -8.90 -22.07
N TYR A 201 4.16 -7.85 -22.51
CA TYR A 201 5.51 -7.55 -22.05
C TYR A 201 5.38 -7.30 -20.54
N LYS A 202 5.83 -8.23 -19.70
CA LYS A 202 5.94 -8.00 -18.28
C LYS A 202 6.90 -6.84 -18.07
N ARG A 203 6.35 -5.68 -17.77
CA ARG A 203 7.14 -4.53 -17.38
C ARG A 203 7.51 -4.72 -15.93
N GLN A 204 8.78 -4.93 -15.64
CA GLN A 204 9.27 -5.04 -14.27
C GLN A 204 9.13 -3.67 -13.60
N ILE A 205 8.52 -3.63 -12.42
CA ILE A 205 8.42 -2.41 -11.62
C ILE A 205 9.76 -2.19 -10.93
N LYS A 206 10.31 -0.98 -11.07
CA LYS A 206 11.54 -0.54 -10.40
C LYS A 206 11.19 0.21 -9.12
N THR A 207 11.91 -0.11 -8.06
CA THR A 207 11.67 0.39 -6.70
C THR A 207 12.78 1.30 -6.18
N GLY A 208 13.71 1.71 -7.06
CA GLY A 208 14.82 2.60 -6.69
C GLY A 208 15.78 1.96 -5.68
N ASP A 209 16.04 2.66 -4.59
CA ASP A 209 17.01 2.22 -3.57
C ASP A 209 16.46 1.10 -2.66
N ILE A 210 15.14 0.89 -2.64
CA ILE A 210 14.49 -0.16 -1.84
C ILE A 210 14.46 -1.47 -2.64
N GLN A 211 15.49 -2.30 -2.50
CA GLN A 211 15.65 -3.52 -3.30
C GLN A 211 15.07 -4.76 -2.62
N THR A 212 15.12 -4.83 -1.30
CA THR A 212 14.68 -5.99 -0.53
C THR A 212 13.66 -5.63 0.54
N PHE A 213 12.94 -6.62 1.06
CA PHE A 213 12.06 -6.42 2.22
C PHE A 213 12.83 -5.97 3.47
N ARG A 214 14.14 -6.22 3.56
CA ARG A 214 14.97 -5.67 4.64
C ARG A 214 15.07 -4.16 4.51
N ASP A 215 15.42 -3.66 3.32
CA ASP A 215 15.57 -2.21 3.08
C ASP A 215 14.25 -1.49 3.35
N LEU A 216 13.14 -2.08 2.92
CA LEU A 216 11.79 -1.56 3.18
C LEU A 216 11.51 -1.45 4.69
N VAL A 217 11.77 -2.51 5.44
CA VAL A 217 11.55 -2.54 6.91
C VAL A 217 12.46 -1.56 7.64
N GLU A 218 13.72 -1.44 7.22
CA GLU A 218 14.67 -0.47 7.79
C GLU A 218 14.20 0.96 7.53
N LYS A 219 13.71 1.25 6.32
CA LYS A 219 13.14 2.57 5.98
C LYS A 219 11.93 2.92 6.85
N ILE A 220 10.99 1.98 7.02
CA ILE A 220 9.82 2.16 7.90
C ILE A 220 10.26 2.43 9.35
N MET A 221 11.23 1.66 9.85
CA MET A 221 11.72 1.80 11.22
C MET A 221 12.40 3.15 11.47
N ASP A 222 13.16 3.65 10.52
CA ASP A 222 13.90 4.90 10.70
C ASP A 222 12.97 6.11 10.74
N ASP A 223 11.92 6.13 9.93
CA ASP A 223 10.91 7.20 9.96
C ASP A 223 10.04 7.13 11.23
N GLU A 224 9.68 5.93 11.72
CA GLU A 224 8.98 5.81 13.02
C GLU A 224 9.79 6.40 14.16
N LYS A 225 11.11 6.20 14.21
CA LYS A 225 11.99 6.80 15.22
C LYS A 225 12.02 8.32 15.13
N LEU A 226 12.02 8.88 13.91
CA LEU A 226 11.98 10.32 13.69
C LEU A 226 10.63 10.90 14.13
N GLY A 227 9.52 10.22 13.85
CA GLY A 227 8.17 10.61 14.29
C GLY A 227 8.00 10.62 15.81
N ILE A 228 8.52 9.62 16.51
CA ILE A 228 8.48 9.54 17.98
C ILE A 228 9.29 10.69 18.62
N THR A 229 10.41 11.07 18.03
CA THR A 229 11.26 12.15 18.55
C THR A 229 10.62 13.53 18.38
N ALA A 230 9.82 13.73 17.31
CA ALA A 230 9.13 15.00 17.06
C ALA A 230 7.92 15.24 17.99
N HIS A 231 7.32 14.20 18.55
CA HIS A 231 6.20 14.31 19.51
C HIS A 231 6.64 14.47 20.96
N LEU A 232 7.94 14.39 21.27
CA LEU A 232 8.50 14.52 22.61
C LEU A 232 9.18 15.88 22.86
N GLN A 233 9.10 16.81 21.92
CA GLN A 233 9.54 18.21 22.06
C GLN A 233 8.32 19.15 22.13
#